data_ff23772d63b67d2268e7bedc624a50c9
#
_entry.id   ff23772d63b67d2268e7bedc624a50c9
#
_cell.length_a   1.000
_cell.length_b   1.000
_cell.length_c   1.000
_cell.angle_alpha   90.00
_cell.angle_beta   90.00
_cell.angle_gamma   90.00
#
_symmetry.space_group_name_H-M   'P 1'
#
loop_
_entity.id
_entity.type
_entity.pdbx_description
1 polymer ?
#
loop_
_entity_poly.entity_id
_entity_poly.type
_entity_poly.pdbx_seq_one_letter_code
_entity_poly.pdbx_strand_id
1 'polypeptide(L)'
;MAYTAAILISEPTVILHIRLLAISFLFATGIVALGTSARGQDAKAITAKQKETVIANLKKADLPKANLVETDNFFVVGVLPEEKVKALGVLLEKVVPIARKGLHYEAKEEAWKGKPAVYHFPEGRDFKGFVRSVIMIKPESVYYDVRSDTPLVIDPVEVSGKTTETEQFAATAANVAAAYLKARGNTANIPEWLRIGFGRATALRADGLNSTRYQNYKKQAKAVAYGGKGNPPAEIADLWAENKNANADVLAASVVEYMAYGPGAENFIKLVYGFRPDENGNPVSVAQAFEAAGWKEIPMFEKAWQKWAMTGK
;
A
#
# COMPACT_ATOMS: atom_id res chain seq x y z
N MET A 1 46.02 17.24 26.89
CA MET A 1 45.47 17.34 28.29
C MET A 1 44.27 16.41 28.35
N ALA A 2 44.44 15.36 29.15
CA ALA A 2 43.45 14.30 29.35
C ALA A 2 42.39 14.71 30.39
N TYR A 3 41.16 14.29 30.25
CA TYR A 3 40.29 13.96 31.38
C TYR A 3 39.39 12.79 31.04
N THR A 4 39.76 11.68 31.65
CA THR A 4 39.00 10.43 31.83
C THR A 4 38.04 10.64 33.00
N ALA A 5 36.80 10.24 32.87
CA ALA A 5 35.93 9.96 34.02
C ALA A 5 35.08 8.73 33.74
N ALA A 6 35.49 7.62 34.36
CA ALA A 6 34.69 6.40 34.48
C ALA A 6 33.73 6.57 35.66
N ILE A 7 32.47 6.18 35.48
CA ILE A 7 31.53 5.93 36.58
C ILE A 7 30.98 4.50 36.41
N LEU A 8 31.47 3.63 37.27
CA LEU A 8 30.89 2.34 37.63
C LEU A 8 29.69 2.59 38.56
N ILE A 9 28.54 2.01 38.25
CA ILE A 9 27.49 1.79 39.26
C ILE A 9 26.99 0.37 39.11
N SER A 10 27.07 -0.32 40.24
CA SER A 10 26.80 -1.72 40.56
C SER A 10 25.32 -2.09 40.54
N GLU A 11 25.07 -3.34 40.17
CA GLU A 11 23.80 -4.04 40.39
C GLU A 11 23.47 -4.23 41.90
N PRO A 12 22.19 -4.46 42.18
CA PRO A 12 21.94 -5.61 43.07
C PRO A 12 20.87 -6.59 42.52
N THR A 13 21.29 -7.81 42.53
CA THR A 13 20.54 -9.06 42.45
C THR A 13 19.48 -9.14 43.54
N VAL A 14 18.21 -9.33 43.17
CA VAL A 14 17.19 -9.79 44.14
C VAL A 14 16.56 -11.07 43.60
N ILE A 15 16.97 -12.17 44.26
CA ILE A 15 16.39 -13.50 44.13
C ILE A 15 15.13 -13.54 45.00
N LEU A 16 13.96 -13.78 44.41
CA LEU A 16 12.76 -14.08 45.19
C LEU A 16 12.19 -15.45 44.77
N HIS A 17 12.43 -16.43 45.62
CA HIS A 17 11.79 -17.76 45.58
C HIS A 17 10.37 -17.64 46.10
N ILE A 18 9.37 -18.05 45.35
CA ILE A 18 8.04 -18.39 45.91
C ILE A 18 7.58 -19.74 45.33
N ARG A 19 7.17 -20.56 46.29
CA ARG A 19 6.86 -21.99 46.24
C ARG A 19 5.60 -22.31 45.46
N LEU A 20 5.63 -23.48 44.84
CA LEU A 20 4.47 -24.26 44.34
C LEU A 20 3.36 -24.39 45.37
N LEU A 21 2.14 -24.24 44.90
CA LEU A 21 0.98 -24.96 45.48
C LEU A 21 0.09 -25.40 44.29
N ALA A 22 0.07 -26.71 44.10
CA ALA A 22 -0.81 -27.39 43.19
C ALA A 22 -2.24 -27.43 43.77
N ILE A 23 -3.22 -26.94 43.03
CA ILE A 23 -4.61 -27.29 43.28
C ILE A 23 -5.19 -27.74 41.93
N SER A 24 -5.36 -29.05 41.79
CA SER A 24 -6.13 -29.70 40.75
C SER A 24 -7.61 -29.47 41.04
N PHE A 25 -8.32 -28.84 40.10
CA PHE A 25 -9.78 -28.96 40.03
C PHE A 25 -10.19 -29.23 38.59
N LEU A 26 -10.73 -30.42 38.38
CA LEU A 26 -11.48 -30.81 37.19
C LEU A 26 -12.73 -29.92 37.09
N PHE A 27 -12.87 -29.24 35.95
CA PHE A 27 -14.18 -28.96 35.37
C PHE A 27 -14.01 -29.01 33.86
N ALA A 28 -14.31 -30.16 33.29
CA ALA A 28 -14.56 -30.32 31.87
C ALA A 28 -16.02 -29.94 31.59
N THR A 29 -16.24 -29.45 30.38
CA THR A 29 -17.48 -29.16 29.66
C THR A 29 -18.00 -27.73 29.75
N GLY A 30 -17.94 -27.03 28.60
CA GLY A 30 -18.89 -25.99 28.26
C GLY A 30 -18.33 -24.59 27.94
N ILE A 31 -17.24 -24.41 27.15
CA ILE A 31 -16.93 -23.10 26.56
C ILE A 31 -16.43 -23.28 25.12
N VAL A 32 -17.33 -23.50 24.17
CA VAL A 32 -17.02 -23.45 22.73
C VAL A 32 -17.86 -22.41 21.97
N ALA A 33 -18.72 -21.64 22.61
CA ALA A 33 -19.66 -20.77 21.91
C ALA A 33 -19.50 -19.25 22.14
N LEU A 34 -18.48 -18.76 22.87
CA LEU A 34 -18.37 -17.32 23.18
C LEU A 34 -17.27 -16.57 22.42
N GLY A 35 -16.44 -17.25 21.62
CA GLY A 35 -15.30 -16.60 20.95
C GLY A 35 -15.63 -15.79 19.69
N THR A 36 -16.78 -16.02 19.05
CA THR A 36 -17.12 -15.39 17.76
C THR A 36 -17.92 -14.09 17.91
N SER A 37 -18.68 -13.92 18.98
CA SER A 37 -19.48 -12.70 19.18
C SER A 37 -18.64 -11.50 19.67
N ALA A 38 -17.61 -11.72 20.47
CA ALA A 38 -16.75 -10.63 20.98
C ALA A 38 -15.96 -9.96 19.84
N ARG A 39 -15.35 -10.75 18.94
CA ARG A 39 -14.63 -10.20 17.76
C ARG A 39 -15.53 -9.39 16.82
N GLY A 40 -16.77 -9.80 16.61
CA GLY A 40 -17.71 -9.09 15.76
C GLY A 40 -18.20 -7.77 16.36
N GLN A 41 -18.33 -7.69 17.69
CA GLN A 41 -18.69 -6.46 18.38
C GLN A 41 -17.54 -5.43 18.34
N ASP A 42 -16.30 -5.86 18.56
CA ASP A 42 -15.11 -5.02 18.48
C ASP A 42 -14.95 -4.42 17.07
N ALA A 43 -15.11 -5.21 16.01
CA ALA A 43 -15.00 -4.73 14.63
C ALA A 43 -16.06 -3.67 14.30
N LYS A 44 -17.32 -3.86 14.74
CA LYS A 44 -18.39 -2.86 14.54
C LYS A 44 -18.12 -1.57 15.30
N ALA A 45 -17.65 -1.67 16.55
CA ALA A 45 -17.30 -0.51 17.37
C ALA A 45 -16.15 0.30 16.76
N ILE A 46 -15.10 -0.39 16.26
CA ILE A 46 -13.98 0.23 15.54
C ILE A 46 -14.49 0.98 14.30
N THR A 47 -15.27 0.32 13.47
CA THR A 47 -15.82 0.92 12.23
C THR A 47 -16.70 2.14 12.52
N ALA A 48 -17.55 2.08 13.56
CA ALA A 48 -18.37 3.22 13.97
C ALA A 48 -17.52 4.42 14.39
N LYS A 49 -16.49 4.20 15.23
CA LYS A 49 -15.55 5.24 15.64
C LYS A 49 -14.77 5.84 14.47
N GLN A 50 -14.36 5.00 13.52
CA GLN A 50 -13.70 5.46 12.30
C GLN A 50 -14.61 6.36 11.47
N LYS A 51 -15.89 6.00 11.31
CA LYS A 51 -16.90 6.82 10.61
C LYS A 51 -17.09 8.17 11.28
N GLU A 52 -17.19 8.20 12.60
CA GLU A 52 -17.26 9.45 13.37
C GLU A 52 -16.02 10.32 13.14
N THR A 53 -14.83 9.72 13.11
CA THR A 53 -13.59 10.42 12.82
C THR A 53 -13.59 11.02 11.41
N VAL A 54 -14.07 10.27 10.41
CA VAL A 54 -14.21 10.80 9.04
C VAL A 54 -15.13 12.01 9.00
N ILE A 55 -16.28 11.94 9.65
CA ILE A 55 -17.25 13.06 9.72
C ILE A 55 -16.61 14.27 10.44
N ALA A 56 -15.92 14.04 11.55
CA ALA A 56 -15.21 15.09 12.27
C ALA A 56 -14.11 15.76 11.43
N ASN A 57 -13.37 14.97 10.64
CA ASN A 57 -12.35 15.46 9.72
C ASN A 57 -12.94 16.37 8.64
N LEU A 58 -14.07 15.98 8.04
CA LEU A 58 -14.75 16.81 7.04
C LEU A 58 -15.21 18.14 7.62
N LYS A 59 -15.76 18.12 8.84
CA LYS A 59 -16.16 19.34 9.55
C LYS A 59 -14.95 20.23 9.86
N LYS A 60 -13.84 19.64 10.34
CA LYS A 60 -12.59 20.36 10.64
C LYS A 60 -11.96 20.98 9.39
N ALA A 61 -12.09 20.34 8.24
CA ALA A 61 -11.58 20.83 6.96
C ALA A 61 -12.51 21.83 6.26
N ASP A 62 -13.68 22.12 6.83
CA ASP A 62 -14.71 22.97 6.23
C ASP A 62 -15.11 22.51 4.81
N LEU A 63 -15.44 21.23 4.67
CA LEU A 63 -15.81 20.59 3.41
C LEU A 63 -17.30 20.16 3.42
N PRO A 64 -18.26 21.10 3.47
CA PRO A 64 -19.68 20.77 3.60
C PRO A 64 -20.28 20.10 2.37
N LYS A 65 -19.60 20.19 1.20
CA LYS A 65 -20.03 19.57 -0.06
C LYS A 65 -19.43 18.19 -0.29
N ALA A 66 -18.61 17.69 0.63
CA ALA A 66 -18.05 16.36 0.51
C ALA A 66 -19.12 15.30 0.80
N ASN A 67 -19.22 14.31 -0.06
CA ASN A 67 -20.05 13.14 0.12
C ASN A 67 -19.24 12.01 0.72
N LEU A 68 -19.82 11.26 1.65
CA LEU A 68 -19.28 10.08 2.29
C LEU A 68 -20.12 8.86 1.90
N VAL A 69 -19.49 7.89 1.25
CA VAL A 69 -20.08 6.59 0.90
C VAL A 69 -19.35 5.49 1.66
N GLU A 70 -20.09 4.67 2.35
CA GLU A 70 -19.56 3.47 3.01
C GLU A 70 -19.72 2.26 2.08
N THR A 71 -18.61 1.55 1.83
CA THR A 71 -18.58 0.28 1.09
C THR A 71 -18.22 -0.88 2.02
N ASP A 72 -18.03 -2.07 1.49
CA ASP A 72 -17.66 -3.23 2.31
C ASP A 72 -16.29 -3.03 2.99
N ASN A 73 -15.32 -2.42 2.28
CA ASN A 73 -13.95 -2.28 2.77
C ASN A 73 -13.51 -0.84 3.05
N PHE A 74 -14.30 0.18 2.68
CA PHE A 74 -13.84 1.57 2.74
C PHE A 74 -14.91 2.55 3.24
N PHE A 75 -14.44 3.68 3.77
CA PHE A 75 -15.15 4.95 3.78
C PHE A 75 -14.61 5.79 2.63
N VAL A 76 -15.41 6.00 1.57
CA VAL A 76 -15.01 6.78 0.40
C VAL A 76 -15.57 8.18 0.51
N VAL A 77 -14.69 9.17 0.46
CA VAL A 77 -15.02 10.58 0.62
C VAL A 77 -14.57 11.34 -0.62
N GLY A 78 -15.43 12.17 -1.17
CA GLY A 78 -15.09 13.03 -2.30
C GLY A 78 -15.90 14.30 -2.35
N VAL A 79 -15.27 15.41 -2.80
CA VAL A 79 -15.97 16.66 -3.13
C VAL A 79 -16.52 16.52 -4.57
N LEU A 80 -17.40 15.54 -4.73
CA LEU A 80 -18.03 15.11 -5.99
C LEU A 80 -19.51 14.79 -5.72
N PRO A 81 -20.38 14.77 -6.75
CA PRO A 81 -21.72 14.20 -6.65
C PRO A 81 -21.70 12.78 -6.05
N GLU A 82 -22.72 12.45 -5.27
CA GLU A 82 -22.78 11.19 -4.51
C GLU A 82 -22.66 9.95 -5.41
N GLU A 83 -23.29 9.97 -6.60
CA GLU A 83 -23.22 8.90 -7.58
C GLU A 83 -21.79 8.67 -8.09
N LYS A 84 -20.97 9.71 -8.18
CA LYS A 84 -19.55 9.60 -8.56
C LYS A 84 -18.71 9.03 -7.43
N VAL A 85 -18.99 9.42 -6.18
CA VAL A 85 -18.32 8.82 -5.02
C VAL A 85 -18.69 7.33 -4.89
N LYS A 86 -19.94 6.95 -5.19
CA LYS A 86 -20.37 5.55 -5.28
C LYS A 86 -19.63 4.80 -6.38
N ALA A 87 -19.49 5.42 -7.58
CA ALA A 87 -18.76 4.80 -8.69
C ALA A 87 -17.27 4.59 -8.35
N LEU A 88 -16.65 5.56 -7.69
CA LEU A 88 -15.29 5.38 -7.15
C LEU A 88 -15.25 4.22 -6.14
N GLY A 89 -16.19 4.15 -5.22
CA GLY A 89 -16.29 3.06 -4.25
C GLY A 89 -16.35 1.68 -4.90
N VAL A 90 -17.16 1.52 -5.96
CA VAL A 90 -17.24 0.28 -6.74
C VAL A 90 -15.89 -0.09 -7.39
N LEU A 91 -15.15 0.90 -7.89
CA LEU A 91 -13.80 0.66 -8.43
C LEU A 91 -12.83 0.21 -7.33
N LEU A 92 -12.86 0.87 -6.17
CA LEU A 92 -11.97 0.52 -5.05
C LEU A 92 -12.24 -0.90 -4.53
N GLU A 93 -13.49 -1.34 -4.49
CA GLU A 93 -13.83 -2.72 -4.12
C GLU A 93 -13.24 -3.75 -5.08
N LYS A 94 -13.11 -3.43 -6.38
CA LYS A 94 -12.42 -4.30 -7.35
C LYS A 94 -10.92 -4.38 -7.13
N VAL A 95 -10.31 -3.34 -6.55
CA VAL A 95 -8.88 -3.32 -6.21
C VAL A 95 -8.54 -4.31 -5.11
N VAL A 96 -9.43 -4.47 -4.13
CA VAL A 96 -9.19 -5.28 -2.91
C VAL A 96 -8.73 -6.71 -3.23
N PRO A 97 -9.50 -7.54 -3.96
CA PRO A 97 -9.11 -8.92 -4.21
C PRO A 97 -7.82 -9.04 -5.03
N ILE A 98 -7.57 -8.07 -5.94
CA ILE A 98 -6.38 -8.06 -6.78
C ILE A 98 -5.15 -7.71 -5.95
N ALA A 99 -5.20 -6.64 -5.15
CA ALA A 99 -4.11 -6.24 -4.26
C ALA A 99 -3.79 -7.36 -3.26
N ARG A 100 -4.81 -7.94 -2.62
CA ARG A 100 -4.65 -9.05 -1.68
C ARG A 100 -3.97 -10.25 -2.32
N LYS A 101 -4.37 -10.63 -3.55
CA LYS A 101 -3.74 -11.72 -4.30
C LYS A 101 -2.27 -11.42 -4.59
N GLY A 102 -1.95 -10.24 -5.14
CA GLY A 102 -0.57 -9.85 -5.47
C GLY A 102 0.34 -9.74 -4.25
N LEU A 103 -0.23 -9.52 -3.07
CA LEU A 103 0.49 -9.41 -1.79
C LEU A 103 0.38 -10.66 -0.91
N HIS A 104 -0.15 -11.75 -1.44
CA HIS A 104 -0.30 -13.04 -0.75
C HIS A 104 -0.95 -12.91 0.63
N TYR A 105 -2.01 -12.09 0.74
CA TYR A 105 -2.82 -12.08 1.95
C TYR A 105 -3.65 -13.35 2.06
N GLU A 106 -3.62 -13.98 3.23
CA GLU A 106 -4.51 -15.08 3.55
C GLU A 106 -5.98 -14.62 3.54
N ALA A 107 -6.92 -15.55 3.30
CA ALA A 107 -8.33 -15.21 3.12
C ALA A 107 -8.94 -14.38 4.28
N LYS A 108 -8.51 -14.65 5.53
CA LYS A 108 -8.99 -13.98 6.74
C LYS A 108 -7.99 -12.96 7.32
N GLU A 109 -6.86 -12.76 6.66
CA GLU A 109 -5.85 -11.80 7.09
C GLU A 109 -6.32 -10.38 6.78
N GLU A 110 -6.27 -9.49 7.73
CA GLU A 110 -6.65 -8.08 7.58
C GLU A 110 -5.41 -7.23 7.31
N ALA A 111 -5.49 -6.31 6.35
CA ALA A 111 -4.42 -5.35 6.08
C ALA A 111 -4.36 -4.26 7.16
N TRP A 112 -5.50 -3.95 7.75
CA TRP A 112 -5.71 -2.97 8.83
C TRP A 112 -6.98 -3.31 9.61
N LYS A 113 -7.17 -2.67 10.77
CA LYS A 113 -8.39 -2.82 11.55
C LYS A 113 -9.50 -1.92 11.01
N GLY A 114 -10.69 -2.50 10.82
CA GLY A 114 -11.87 -1.78 10.33
C GLY A 114 -11.75 -1.34 8.88
N LYS A 115 -12.31 -0.16 8.55
CA LYS A 115 -12.36 0.38 7.19
C LYS A 115 -11.49 1.63 7.08
N PRO A 116 -10.51 1.67 6.16
CA PRO A 116 -9.77 2.89 5.90
C PRO A 116 -10.65 3.94 5.21
N ALA A 117 -10.35 5.20 5.50
CA ALA A 117 -10.95 6.33 4.82
C ALA A 117 -10.13 6.69 3.57
N VAL A 118 -10.79 6.77 2.42
CA VAL A 118 -10.19 7.21 1.15
C VAL A 118 -10.76 8.57 0.81
N TYR A 119 -9.90 9.60 0.88
CA TYR A 119 -10.28 10.98 0.57
C TYR A 119 -9.80 11.34 -0.84
N HIS A 120 -10.75 11.55 -1.74
CA HIS A 120 -10.51 11.94 -3.12
C HIS A 120 -10.79 13.42 -3.32
N PHE A 121 -9.77 14.17 -3.70
CA PHE A 121 -9.85 15.61 -3.91
C PHE A 121 -9.58 15.96 -5.38
N PRO A 122 -10.61 16.26 -6.19
CA PRO A 122 -10.40 16.72 -7.57
C PRO A 122 -9.74 18.10 -7.61
N GLU A 123 -9.87 18.90 -6.57
CA GLU A 123 -9.32 20.25 -6.47
C GLU A 123 -8.11 20.27 -5.51
N GLY A 124 -6.95 20.68 -6.01
CA GLY A 124 -5.73 20.80 -5.20
C GLY A 124 -5.85 21.75 -4.01
N ARG A 125 -6.75 22.74 -4.09
CA ARG A 125 -7.05 23.64 -2.96
C ARG A 125 -7.68 22.87 -1.80
N ASP A 126 -8.68 22.03 -2.06
CA ASP A 126 -9.40 21.29 -1.04
C ASP A 126 -8.50 20.24 -0.38
N PHE A 127 -7.66 19.58 -1.19
CA PHE A 127 -6.60 18.70 -0.69
C PHE A 127 -5.65 19.44 0.28
N LYS A 128 -5.08 20.57 -0.17
CA LYS A 128 -4.13 21.35 0.65
C LYS A 128 -4.81 21.87 1.94
N GLY A 129 -6.07 22.28 1.85
CA GLY A 129 -6.88 22.68 3.00
C GLY A 129 -7.05 21.53 3.99
N PHE A 130 -7.46 20.35 3.51
CA PHE A 130 -7.64 19.17 4.34
C PHE A 130 -6.35 18.73 5.03
N VAL A 131 -5.24 18.60 4.28
CA VAL A 131 -3.97 18.15 4.85
C VAL A 131 -3.46 19.13 5.91
N ARG A 132 -3.58 20.43 5.69
CA ARG A 132 -3.17 21.44 6.69
C ARG A 132 -4.04 21.43 7.94
N SER A 133 -5.35 21.35 7.78
CA SER A 133 -6.29 21.47 8.91
C SER A 133 -6.46 20.16 9.68
N VAL A 134 -6.47 19.01 9.01
CA VAL A 134 -6.74 17.70 9.62
C VAL A 134 -5.46 16.99 9.99
N ILE A 135 -4.52 16.85 9.02
CA ILE A 135 -3.28 16.10 9.22
C ILE A 135 -2.19 16.95 9.87
N MET A 136 -2.26 18.28 9.70
CA MET A 136 -1.33 19.27 10.27
C MET A 136 0.12 19.10 9.79
N ILE A 137 0.31 18.69 8.56
CA ILE A 137 1.61 18.61 7.89
C ILE A 137 1.63 19.46 6.62
N LYS A 138 2.83 19.62 6.03
CA LYS A 138 2.97 20.22 4.70
C LYS A 138 2.35 19.29 3.66
N PRO A 139 1.47 19.79 2.76
CA PRO A 139 0.86 18.95 1.74
C PRO A 139 1.90 18.45 0.74
N GLU A 140 1.90 17.14 0.50
CA GLU A 140 2.66 16.46 -0.52
C GLU A 140 1.72 15.92 -1.61
N SER A 141 2.25 15.15 -2.57
CA SER A 141 1.45 14.63 -3.70
C SER A 141 0.43 13.55 -3.29
N VAL A 142 0.68 12.83 -2.18
CA VAL A 142 -0.22 11.81 -1.62
C VAL A 142 0.16 11.53 -0.17
N TYR A 143 -0.82 11.21 0.65
CA TYR A 143 -0.59 10.85 2.04
C TYR A 143 -1.27 9.53 2.39
N TYR A 144 -0.53 8.63 3.04
CA TYR A 144 -1.02 7.36 3.59
C TYR A 144 -0.72 7.28 5.07
N ASP A 145 -1.71 6.94 5.86
CA ASP A 145 -1.53 6.45 7.21
C ASP A 145 -2.33 5.14 7.39
N VAL A 146 -1.66 4.02 7.19
CA VAL A 146 -2.27 2.68 7.24
C VAL A 146 -1.96 1.94 8.55
N ARG A 147 -1.23 2.57 9.47
CA ARG A 147 -0.83 1.99 10.77
C ARG A 147 -1.61 2.55 11.94
N SER A 148 -2.38 3.61 11.72
CA SER A 148 -3.21 4.23 12.76
C SER A 148 -4.48 3.42 13.02
N ASP A 149 -5.13 3.70 14.13
CA ASP A 149 -6.47 3.18 14.45
C ASP A 149 -7.54 3.70 13.47
N THR A 150 -7.21 4.73 12.69
CA THR A 150 -8.06 5.28 11.63
C THR A 150 -7.24 5.34 10.33
N PRO A 151 -6.98 4.18 9.69
CA PRO A 151 -6.17 4.15 8.48
C PRO A 151 -6.82 4.97 7.37
N LEU A 152 -6.00 5.72 6.64
CA LEU A 152 -6.47 6.62 5.60
C LEU A 152 -5.52 6.71 4.41
N VAL A 153 -6.11 7.03 3.26
CA VAL A 153 -5.43 7.45 2.03
C VAL A 153 -6.00 8.78 1.61
N ILE A 154 -5.15 9.76 1.42
CA ILE A 154 -5.53 11.08 0.92
C ILE A 154 -4.88 11.27 -0.43
N ASP A 155 -5.70 11.43 -1.45
CA ASP A 155 -5.28 11.51 -2.83
C ASP A 155 -5.60 12.89 -3.41
N PRO A 156 -4.58 13.73 -3.66
CA PRO A 156 -4.75 14.90 -4.49
C PRO A 156 -4.71 14.44 -5.94
N VAL A 157 -5.80 14.52 -6.61
CA VAL A 157 -5.74 14.45 -8.06
C VAL A 157 -5.37 15.83 -8.58
N GLU A 158 -4.13 16.01 -8.99
CA GLU A 158 -3.78 17.19 -9.78
C GLU A 158 -4.56 17.14 -11.08
N VAL A 159 -5.62 17.92 -11.13
CA VAL A 159 -6.34 18.20 -12.36
C VAL A 159 -5.46 19.16 -13.17
N SER A 160 -4.48 18.62 -13.91
CA SER A 160 -4.10 19.30 -15.13
C SER A 160 -5.37 19.26 -16.01
N GLY A 161 -5.83 20.38 -16.58
CA GLY A 161 -7.10 20.48 -17.30
C GLY A 161 -7.30 19.52 -18.51
N LYS A 162 -6.50 18.45 -18.56
CA LYS A 162 -6.51 17.34 -19.52
C LYS A 162 -6.79 15.97 -18.87
N THR A 163 -6.81 15.86 -17.52
CA THR A 163 -7.00 14.57 -16.84
C THR A 163 -8.50 14.25 -16.76
N THR A 164 -8.90 13.14 -17.33
CA THR A 164 -10.28 12.67 -17.30
C THR A 164 -10.66 12.14 -15.90
N GLU A 165 -11.95 12.13 -15.57
CA GLU A 165 -12.45 11.54 -14.32
C GLU A 165 -12.02 10.07 -14.16
N THR A 166 -12.05 9.31 -15.26
CA THR A 166 -11.60 7.92 -15.27
C THR A 166 -10.11 7.79 -14.88
N GLU A 167 -9.27 8.70 -15.33
CA GLU A 167 -7.86 8.73 -14.95
C GLU A 167 -7.68 9.11 -13.48
N GLN A 168 -8.49 10.05 -12.99
CA GLN A 168 -8.49 10.44 -11.59
C GLN A 168 -8.87 9.27 -10.68
N PHE A 169 -9.96 8.58 -10.99
CA PHE A 169 -10.40 7.41 -10.23
C PHE A 169 -9.36 6.29 -10.26
N ALA A 170 -8.70 6.13 -11.38
CA ALA A 170 -7.64 5.16 -11.52
C ALA A 170 -6.37 5.51 -10.71
N ALA A 171 -6.05 6.80 -10.58
CA ALA A 171 -4.98 7.25 -9.69
C ALA A 171 -5.31 6.94 -8.24
N THR A 172 -6.53 7.24 -7.78
CA THR A 172 -7.00 6.89 -6.44
C THR A 172 -6.97 5.38 -6.21
N ALA A 173 -7.40 4.58 -7.18
CA ALA A 173 -7.33 3.12 -7.11
C ALA A 173 -5.87 2.62 -6.98
N ALA A 174 -4.95 3.23 -7.72
CA ALA A 174 -3.52 2.93 -7.62
C ALA A 174 -2.96 3.28 -6.22
N ASN A 175 -3.36 4.42 -5.67
CA ASN A 175 -2.95 4.85 -4.33
C ASN A 175 -3.51 3.94 -3.23
N VAL A 176 -4.74 3.46 -3.36
CA VAL A 176 -5.31 2.46 -2.44
C VAL A 176 -4.55 1.14 -2.52
N ALA A 177 -4.21 0.67 -3.72
CA ALA A 177 -3.37 -0.53 -3.87
C ALA A 177 -1.98 -0.33 -3.25
N ALA A 178 -1.36 0.83 -3.44
CA ALA A 178 -0.09 1.17 -2.80
C ALA A 178 -0.19 1.21 -1.26
N ALA A 179 -1.34 1.59 -0.69
CA ALA A 179 -1.59 1.51 0.75
C ALA A 179 -1.61 0.06 1.24
N TYR A 180 -2.19 -0.89 0.48
CA TYR A 180 -2.09 -2.32 0.77
C TYR A 180 -0.62 -2.81 0.79
N LEU A 181 0.19 -2.37 -0.19
CA LEU A 181 1.61 -2.70 -0.23
C LEU A 181 2.34 -2.15 1.00
N LYS A 182 2.07 -0.90 1.39
CA LYS A 182 2.64 -0.29 2.61
C LYS A 182 2.22 -1.03 3.87
N ALA A 183 0.96 -1.42 3.98
CA ALA A 183 0.46 -2.21 5.12
C ALA A 183 1.15 -3.58 5.19
N ARG A 184 1.30 -4.27 4.04
CA ARG A 184 1.98 -5.57 3.96
C ARG A 184 3.47 -5.47 4.29
N GLY A 185 4.15 -4.45 3.77
CA GLY A 185 5.56 -4.20 4.05
C GLY A 185 5.83 -3.86 5.51
N ASN A 186 4.86 -3.24 6.19
CA ASN A 186 4.94 -2.76 7.57
C ASN A 186 6.14 -1.81 7.78
N THR A 187 7.26 -2.28 8.31
CA THR A 187 8.49 -1.49 8.55
C THR A 187 9.38 -1.35 7.31
N ALA A 188 9.05 -2.02 6.21
CA ALA A 188 9.85 -1.96 4.99
C ALA A 188 9.91 -0.55 4.41
N ASN A 189 11.10 -0.15 3.97
CA ASN A 189 11.34 1.09 3.24
C ASN A 189 11.03 0.86 1.76
N ILE A 190 9.74 0.79 1.43
CA ILE A 190 9.26 0.51 0.07
C ILE A 190 9.74 1.60 -0.90
N PRO A 191 10.58 1.29 -1.91
CA PRO A 191 11.01 2.26 -2.89
C PRO A 191 9.85 2.83 -3.70
N GLU A 192 9.99 4.07 -4.15
CA GLU A 192 8.94 4.81 -4.87
C GLU A 192 8.50 4.06 -6.14
N TRP A 193 9.45 3.54 -6.93
CA TRP A 193 9.14 2.78 -8.14
C TRP A 193 8.30 1.52 -7.86
N LEU A 194 8.57 0.82 -6.73
CA LEU A 194 7.82 -0.36 -6.34
C LEU A 194 6.39 0.01 -5.91
N ARG A 195 6.25 1.10 -5.18
CA ARG A 195 4.97 1.66 -4.74
C ARG A 195 4.12 2.09 -5.94
N ILE A 196 4.68 2.90 -6.84
CA ILE A 196 3.99 3.36 -8.06
C ILE A 196 3.65 2.15 -8.95
N GLY A 197 4.62 1.27 -9.18
CA GLY A 197 4.45 0.10 -10.03
C GLY A 197 3.34 -0.83 -9.55
N PHE A 198 3.31 -1.16 -8.24
CA PHE A 198 2.27 -2.01 -7.67
C PHE A 198 0.89 -1.34 -7.74
N GLY A 199 0.82 -0.06 -7.38
CA GLY A 199 -0.42 0.71 -7.46
C GLY A 199 -1.01 0.68 -8.86
N ARG A 200 -0.23 1.05 -9.87
CA ARG A 200 -0.68 1.12 -11.27
C ARG A 200 -1.02 -0.25 -11.86
N ALA A 201 -0.17 -1.26 -11.66
CA ALA A 201 -0.43 -2.61 -12.14
C ALA A 201 -1.75 -3.17 -11.57
N THR A 202 -1.99 -2.95 -10.27
CA THR A 202 -3.21 -3.38 -9.59
C THR A 202 -4.45 -2.63 -10.13
N ALA A 203 -4.39 -1.30 -10.23
CA ALA A 203 -5.50 -0.50 -10.75
C ALA A 203 -5.86 -0.85 -12.20
N LEU A 204 -4.86 -1.07 -13.06
CA LEU A 204 -5.06 -1.51 -14.43
C LEU A 204 -5.74 -2.88 -14.51
N ARG A 205 -5.38 -3.80 -13.62
CA ARG A 205 -6.04 -5.11 -13.53
C ARG A 205 -7.46 -5.02 -12.98
N ALA A 206 -7.74 -4.06 -12.10
CA ALA A 206 -9.07 -3.80 -11.57
C ALA A 206 -10.04 -3.27 -12.65
N ASP A 207 -9.53 -2.55 -13.66
CA ASP A 207 -10.30 -2.18 -14.85
C ASP A 207 -10.69 -3.39 -15.72
N GLY A 208 -9.98 -4.50 -15.55
CA GLY A 208 -10.13 -5.73 -16.32
C GLY A 208 -9.09 -5.88 -17.42
N LEU A 209 -8.60 -7.12 -17.59
CA LEU A 209 -7.53 -7.44 -18.55
C LEU A 209 -7.91 -7.16 -20.01
N ASN A 210 -9.20 -7.11 -20.34
CA ASN A 210 -9.73 -6.81 -21.68
C ASN A 210 -10.07 -5.32 -21.86
N SER A 211 -9.90 -4.48 -20.83
CA SER A 211 -10.20 -3.05 -20.96
C SER A 211 -9.24 -2.37 -21.92
N THR A 212 -9.73 -1.35 -22.62
CA THR A 212 -8.91 -0.56 -23.54
C THR A 212 -7.68 0.02 -22.84
N ARG A 213 -7.85 0.44 -21.59
CA ARG A 213 -6.78 1.04 -20.78
C ARG A 213 -5.68 0.01 -20.46
N TYR A 214 -6.05 -1.21 -20.04
CA TYR A 214 -5.09 -2.27 -19.81
C TYR A 214 -4.38 -2.69 -21.10
N GLN A 215 -5.10 -2.83 -22.21
CA GLN A 215 -4.53 -3.19 -23.51
C GLN A 215 -3.56 -2.12 -24.03
N ASN A 216 -3.88 -0.84 -23.88
CA ASN A 216 -2.99 0.25 -24.23
C ASN A 216 -1.73 0.26 -23.36
N TYR A 217 -1.89 0.03 -22.05
CA TYR A 217 -0.74 -0.15 -21.15
C TYR A 217 0.15 -1.32 -21.60
N LYS A 218 -0.41 -2.48 -21.96
CA LYS A 218 0.39 -3.63 -22.44
C LYS A 218 1.19 -3.31 -23.71
N LYS A 219 0.61 -2.54 -24.64
CA LYS A 219 1.35 -2.05 -25.81
C LYS A 219 2.53 -1.15 -25.43
N GLN A 220 2.32 -0.23 -24.48
CA GLN A 220 3.37 0.65 -23.97
C GLN A 220 4.45 -0.14 -23.24
N ALA A 221 4.07 -1.08 -22.37
CA ALA A 221 5.00 -1.94 -21.63
C ALA A 221 5.88 -2.76 -22.58
N LYS A 222 5.30 -3.32 -23.65
CA LYS A 222 6.04 -4.02 -24.71
C LYS A 222 7.03 -3.07 -25.41
N ALA A 223 6.62 -1.85 -25.75
CA ALA A 223 7.50 -0.88 -26.39
C ALA A 223 8.66 -0.46 -25.47
N VAL A 224 8.41 -0.31 -24.17
CA VAL A 224 9.44 0.00 -23.18
C VAL A 224 10.42 -1.15 -23.02
N ALA A 225 9.93 -2.40 -22.93
CA ALA A 225 10.78 -3.58 -22.75
C ALA A 225 11.63 -3.92 -23.97
N TYR A 226 11.15 -3.61 -25.17
CA TYR A 226 11.83 -3.98 -26.43
C TYR A 226 12.65 -2.83 -27.04
N GLY A 227 12.35 -1.61 -26.62
CA GLY A 227 12.80 -0.42 -27.33
C GLY A 227 11.94 -0.16 -28.57
N GLY A 228 12.11 1.01 -29.18
CA GLY A 228 11.39 1.42 -30.36
C GLY A 228 12.30 2.23 -31.28
N LYS A 229 11.76 2.74 -32.41
CA LYS A 229 12.52 3.52 -33.40
C LYS A 229 13.32 4.62 -32.71
N GLY A 230 14.66 4.40 -32.53
CA GLY A 230 15.58 5.35 -31.93
C GLY A 230 15.68 5.33 -30.41
N ASN A 231 14.94 4.49 -29.69
CA ASN A 231 15.05 4.33 -28.25
C ASN A 231 15.55 2.91 -27.91
N PRO A 232 16.59 2.77 -27.08
CA PRO A 232 17.01 1.46 -26.58
C PRO A 232 15.91 0.86 -25.68
N PRO A 233 15.92 -0.47 -25.45
CA PRO A 233 15.14 -1.08 -24.38
C PRO A 233 15.43 -0.38 -23.06
N ALA A 234 14.40 -0.22 -22.22
CA ALA A 234 14.61 0.30 -20.88
C ALA A 234 15.31 -0.75 -20.02
N GLU A 235 16.21 -0.30 -19.17
CA GLU A 235 16.87 -1.11 -18.17
C GLU A 235 16.13 -1.03 -16.83
N ILE A 236 16.06 -2.13 -16.10
CA ILE A 236 15.43 -2.13 -14.76
C ILE A 236 16.17 -1.18 -13.82
N ALA A 237 17.48 -1.00 -14.02
CA ALA A 237 18.28 -0.05 -13.28
C ALA A 237 17.76 1.41 -13.37
N ASP A 238 17.05 1.76 -14.44
CA ASP A 238 16.41 3.08 -14.59
C ASP A 238 15.35 3.35 -13.51
N LEU A 239 14.80 2.30 -12.86
CA LEU A 239 13.80 2.44 -11.80
C LEU A 239 14.34 3.02 -10.50
N TRP A 240 15.62 2.78 -10.19
CA TRP A 240 16.27 3.28 -8.99
C TRP A 240 17.35 4.32 -9.28
N ALA A 241 17.62 4.59 -10.55
CA ALA A 241 18.32 5.79 -10.95
C ALA A 241 17.37 6.99 -10.78
N GLU A 242 17.83 8.10 -10.23
CA GLU A 242 17.00 9.31 -10.05
C GLU A 242 16.55 9.96 -11.37
N ASN A 243 16.82 9.32 -12.49
CA ASN A 243 16.46 9.77 -13.83
C ASN A 243 14.95 9.59 -14.05
N LYS A 244 14.21 10.68 -13.99
CA LYS A 244 12.79 10.73 -14.37
C LYS A 244 12.63 10.53 -15.88
N ASN A 245 12.72 9.30 -16.33
CA ASN A 245 12.38 8.93 -17.69
C ASN A 245 10.85 9.06 -17.88
N ALA A 246 10.41 9.61 -19.00
CA ALA A 246 8.98 9.73 -19.32
C ALA A 246 8.21 8.40 -19.31
N ASN A 247 8.93 7.27 -19.41
CA ASN A 247 8.38 5.92 -19.37
C ASN A 247 8.56 5.23 -18.00
N ALA A 248 9.15 5.88 -17.00
CA ALA A 248 9.47 5.27 -15.71
C ALA A 248 8.25 4.62 -15.04
N ASP A 249 7.10 5.25 -15.12
CA ASP A 249 5.86 4.73 -14.56
C ASP A 249 5.34 3.48 -15.27
N VAL A 250 5.48 3.42 -16.61
CA VAL A 250 5.10 2.25 -17.40
C VAL A 250 6.07 1.11 -17.15
N LEU A 251 7.37 1.41 -17.07
CA LEU A 251 8.41 0.46 -16.70
C LEU A 251 8.15 -0.11 -15.32
N ALA A 252 7.96 0.74 -14.30
CA ALA A 252 7.66 0.34 -12.94
C ALA A 252 6.42 -0.57 -12.87
N ALA A 253 5.32 -0.17 -13.52
CA ALA A 253 4.09 -0.95 -13.57
C ALA A 253 4.32 -2.33 -14.24
N SER A 254 5.09 -2.38 -15.34
CA SER A 254 5.36 -3.62 -16.07
C SER A 254 6.25 -4.59 -15.30
N VAL A 255 7.33 -4.08 -14.69
CA VAL A 255 8.24 -4.88 -13.85
C VAL A 255 7.48 -5.42 -12.64
N VAL A 256 6.69 -4.58 -11.98
CA VAL A 256 5.92 -5.01 -10.80
C VAL A 256 4.75 -5.92 -11.18
N GLU A 257 4.13 -5.73 -12.34
CA GLU A 257 3.11 -6.67 -12.82
C GLU A 257 3.70 -8.08 -13.04
N TYR A 258 4.91 -8.16 -13.61
CA TYR A 258 5.63 -9.43 -13.75
C TYR A 258 5.92 -10.07 -12.38
N MET A 259 6.37 -9.27 -11.41
CA MET A 259 6.71 -9.75 -10.07
C MET A 259 5.50 -10.13 -9.23
N ALA A 260 4.42 -9.35 -9.26
CA ALA A 260 3.29 -9.55 -8.35
C ALA A 260 2.18 -10.44 -8.94
N TYR A 261 2.03 -10.48 -10.27
CA TYR A 261 0.90 -11.13 -10.95
C TYR A 261 1.33 -12.07 -12.08
N GLY A 262 2.61 -12.11 -12.38
CA GLY A 262 3.21 -12.93 -13.41
C GLY A 262 4.08 -14.05 -12.85
N PRO A 263 5.05 -14.56 -13.64
CA PRO A 263 5.94 -15.65 -13.23
C PRO A 263 6.79 -15.39 -11.98
N GLY A 264 6.98 -14.11 -11.61
CA GLY A 264 7.74 -13.73 -10.41
C GLY A 264 6.94 -13.74 -9.10
N ALA A 265 5.64 -14.10 -9.12
CA ALA A 265 4.73 -13.88 -8.00
C ALA A 265 5.17 -14.58 -6.69
N GLU A 266 5.75 -15.75 -6.76
CA GLU A 266 6.22 -16.51 -5.58
C GLU A 266 7.29 -15.75 -4.76
N ASN A 267 8.07 -14.89 -5.42
CA ASN A 267 9.18 -14.16 -4.82
C ASN A 267 8.83 -12.72 -4.45
N PHE A 268 7.69 -12.21 -4.93
CA PHE A 268 7.34 -10.80 -4.74
C PHE A 268 7.25 -10.38 -3.27
N ILE A 269 6.65 -11.19 -2.43
CA ILE A 269 6.55 -10.89 -0.99
C ILE A 269 7.92 -10.94 -0.30
N LYS A 270 8.81 -11.81 -0.74
CA LYS A 270 10.19 -11.84 -0.24
C LYS A 270 10.92 -10.54 -0.58
N LEU A 271 10.71 -10.00 -1.80
CA LEU A 271 11.24 -8.69 -2.18
C LEU A 271 10.69 -7.58 -1.27
N VAL A 272 9.37 -7.53 -1.07
CA VAL A 272 8.75 -6.53 -0.20
C VAL A 272 9.35 -6.56 1.21
N TYR A 273 9.53 -7.75 1.78
CA TYR A 273 10.14 -7.92 3.09
C TYR A 273 11.65 -7.68 3.07
N GLY A 274 12.31 -7.90 1.94
CA GLY A 274 13.73 -7.60 1.74
C GLY A 274 14.08 -6.11 1.89
N PHE A 275 13.09 -5.21 1.78
CA PHE A 275 13.27 -3.79 2.06
C PHE A 275 13.09 -3.40 3.53
N ARG A 276 12.90 -4.34 4.44
CA ARG A 276 12.91 -4.05 5.87
C ARG A 276 14.32 -3.66 6.31
N PRO A 277 14.46 -2.67 7.21
CA PRO A 277 15.76 -2.32 7.77
C PRO A 277 16.48 -3.56 8.33
N ASP A 278 17.80 -3.55 8.25
CA ASP A 278 18.64 -4.57 8.87
C ASP A 278 18.53 -4.55 10.40
N GLU A 279 19.24 -5.45 11.08
CA GLU A 279 19.25 -5.55 12.56
C GLU A 279 19.73 -4.28 13.26
N ASN A 280 20.47 -3.42 12.54
CA ASN A 280 20.98 -2.13 13.02
C ASN A 280 20.05 -0.96 12.65
N GLY A 281 18.94 -1.22 11.96
CA GLY A 281 18.01 -0.20 11.50
C GLY A 281 18.41 0.50 10.20
N ASN A 282 19.46 0.02 9.50
CA ASN A 282 19.90 0.60 8.24
C ASN A 282 18.99 0.21 7.08
N PRO A 283 18.76 1.10 6.10
CA PRO A 283 18.01 0.76 4.89
C PRO A 283 18.76 -0.28 4.05
N VAL A 284 18.02 -1.24 3.51
CA VAL A 284 18.54 -2.28 2.61
C VAL A 284 18.55 -1.76 1.18
N SER A 285 19.63 -2.03 0.43
CA SER A 285 19.74 -1.65 -0.98
C SER A 285 18.81 -2.50 -1.87
N VAL A 286 18.49 -1.97 -3.06
CA VAL A 286 17.68 -2.72 -4.04
C VAL A 286 18.32 -4.06 -4.39
N ALA A 287 19.63 -4.09 -4.61
CA ALA A 287 20.35 -5.34 -4.95
C ALA A 287 20.22 -6.40 -3.84
N GLN A 288 20.40 -6.02 -2.59
CA GLN A 288 20.22 -6.91 -1.45
C GLN A 288 18.78 -7.42 -1.32
N ALA A 289 17.78 -6.56 -1.54
CA ALA A 289 16.39 -6.96 -1.51
C ALA A 289 16.05 -7.96 -2.64
N PHE A 290 16.61 -7.76 -3.85
CA PHE A 290 16.46 -8.69 -4.97
C PHE A 290 17.12 -10.05 -4.68
N GLU A 291 18.33 -10.04 -4.10
CA GLU A 291 19.01 -11.25 -3.68
C GLU A 291 18.21 -12.02 -2.62
N ALA A 292 17.70 -11.34 -1.61
CA ALA A 292 16.83 -11.91 -0.58
C ALA A 292 15.54 -12.51 -1.15
N ALA A 293 15.04 -11.94 -2.25
CA ALA A 293 13.91 -12.48 -3.00
C ALA A 293 14.25 -13.70 -3.86
N GLY A 294 15.54 -14.05 -3.98
CA GLY A 294 16.01 -15.14 -4.82
C GLY A 294 16.38 -14.74 -6.25
N TRP A 295 16.37 -13.46 -6.56
CA TRP A 295 16.82 -12.92 -7.86
C TRP A 295 18.27 -12.43 -7.74
N LYS A 296 19.21 -13.37 -7.77
CA LYS A 296 20.64 -13.10 -7.54
C LYS A 296 21.29 -12.23 -8.62
N GLU A 297 20.79 -12.32 -9.85
CA GLU A 297 21.34 -11.62 -11.00
C GLU A 297 20.27 -10.73 -11.65
N ILE A 298 20.34 -9.43 -11.41
CA ILE A 298 19.41 -8.46 -11.97
C ILE A 298 19.33 -8.54 -13.51
N PRO A 299 20.44 -8.73 -14.27
CA PRO A 299 20.37 -8.88 -15.72
C PRO A 299 19.59 -10.14 -16.18
N MET A 300 19.63 -11.23 -15.43
CA MET A 300 18.83 -12.42 -15.75
C MET A 300 17.34 -12.18 -15.47
N PHE A 301 17.02 -11.53 -14.36
CA PHE A 301 15.66 -11.10 -14.03
C PHE A 301 15.12 -10.18 -15.14
N GLU A 302 15.92 -9.20 -15.58
CA GLU A 302 15.54 -8.25 -16.63
C GLU A 302 15.19 -8.96 -17.94
N LYS A 303 16.02 -9.90 -18.40
CA LYS A 303 15.75 -10.71 -19.60
C LYS A 303 14.44 -11.51 -19.47
N ALA A 304 14.18 -12.06 -18.27
CA ALA A 304 12.95 -12.82 -18.01
C ALA A 304 11.72 -11.90 -18.05
N TRP A 305 11.79 -10.72 -17.41
CA TRP A 305 10.73 -9.70 -17.49
C TRP A 305 10.50 -9.23 -18.93
N GLN A 306 11.57 -8.88 -19.68
CA GLN A 306 11.47 -8.44 -21.07
C GLN A 306 10.77 -9.49 -21.94
N LYS A 307 11.19 -10.75 -21.83
CA LYS A 307 10.54 -11.86 -22.53
C LYS A 307 9.05 -11.94 -22.20
N TRP A 308 8.70 -11.88 -20.93
CA TRP A 308 7.31 -11.91 -20.49
C TRP A 308 6.51 -10.69 -20.98
N ALA A 309 7.05 -9.49 -20.91
CA ALA A 309 6.41 -8.28 -21.38
C ALA A 309 6.09 -8.34 -22.89
N MET A 310 6.93 -9.04 -23.68
CA MET A 310 6.72 -9.24 -25.11
C MET A 310 5.69 -10.31 -25.43
N THR A 311 5.69 -11.43 -24.71
CA THR A 311 4.93 -12.64 -25.07
C THR A 311 3.68 -12.84 -24.23
N GLY A 312 3.60 -12.24 -23.06
CA GLY A 312 2.56 -12.47 -22.05
C GLY A 312 2.68 -13.83 -21.33
N LYS A 313 3.79 -14.54 -21.58
CA LYS A 313 4.03 -15.93 -21.07
C LYS A 313 5.37 -16.03 -20.38
#